data_9c3e156c2585c8d455ffba7a48615696
#
_entry.id   9c3e156c2585c8d455ffba7a48615696
#
_cell.length_a   1.000
_cell.length_b   1.000
_cell.length_c   1.000
_cell.angle_alpha   90.00
_cell.angle_beta   90.00
_cell.angle_gamma   90.00
#
_symmetry.space_group_name_H-M   'P 1'
#
loop_
_entity.id
_entity.type
_entity.pdbx_description
1 polymer ?
#
loop_
_entity_poly.entity_id
_entity_poly.type
_entity_poly.pdbx_seq_one_letter_code
_entity_poly.pdbx_strand_id
1 'polypeptide(L)'
;MKVAKFVSCLILISSSVVAQKKTTTSVYYPEGSQWMIKRPAEVSMNSSKLEAAVAFAKEKESGTPKNLETAHYQTFGREPFGDAIGPFSERGSATGMVIRHGYIVAEWGDPQRVDMTFSVTKSFLSTVVGLAFDKGLITNIRDTVYRAMAPIAVFSSAVTGNKADNLGKPNLINLFDSKHNRTITWDDLLRQTSDWEGALWGKPDWADRPSNNPAEWTNRKRNKPGTAYEYNDVRVNVLALAALNVWRRPLPVVLKEYIMDPIGASSTWRWIGYENSWVVVDGQLIQAVGGGGHWGGGMFISARDMARFGYLTLRRGKWKNQQLLSDQWVTWALTPTQVQPTYGFMNWFLNTDKKYLPSAPANAFVHIGNGTNMIYVDPANDLVVVARWIENGAMDGFIQRVLESIDPATK
;
A
#
# COMPACT_ATOMS: atom_id res chain seq x y z
N MET A 1 62.02 65.54 -36.44
CA MET A 1 61.73 64.29 -35.75
C MET A 1 60.21 64.10 -35.75
N LYS A 2 59.72 63.18 -36.56
CA LYS A 2 58.27 62.88 -36.69
C LYS A 2 57.97 61.63 -35.81
N VAL A 3 57.14 61.78 -34.81
CA VAL A 3 56.66 60.65 -33.99
C VAL A 3 55.41 60.05 -34.62
N ALA A 4 55.49 58.79 -35.02
CA ALA A 4 54.37 58.06 -35.52
C ALA A 4 53.57 57.45 -34.35
N LYS A 5 52.25 57.72 -34.28
CA LYS A 5 51.33 57.09 -33.34
C LYS A 5 50.74 55.82 -33.96
N PHE A 6 51.02 54.63 -33.39
CA PHE A 6 50.33 53.39 -33.70
C PHE A 6 48.99 53.34 -32.95
N VAL A 7 47.91 53.18 -33.67
CA VAL A 7 46.58 52.91 -33.12
C VAL A 7 46.33 51.38 -33.24
N SER A 8 46.35 50.69 -32.09
CA SER A 8 45.96 49.28 -32.04
C SER A 8 44.44 49.16 -31.93
N CYS A 9 43.84 48.55 -32.91
CA CYS A 9 42.41 48.26 -32.93
C CYS A 9 42.19 46.88 -32.28
N LEU A 10 41.61 46.85 -31.08
CA LEU A 10 41.17 45.61 -30.40
C LEU A 10 39.81 45.20 -30.98
N ILE A 11 39.76 44.08 -31.67
CA ILE A 11 38.50 43.45 -32.09
C ILE A 11 37.99 42.54 -30.97
N LEU A 12 36.93 42.96 -30.27
CA LEU A 12 36.20 42.16 -29.29
C LEU A 12 35.26 41.19 -30.05
N ILE A 13 35.62 39.91 -30.08
CA ILE A 13 34.74 38.85 -30.57
C ILE A 13 33.80 38.47 -29.40
N SER A 14 32.55 38.91 -29.42
CA SER A 14 31.51 38.48 -28.51
C SER A 14 30.97 37.14 -28.92
N SER A 15 31.40 36.07 -28.27
CA SER A 15 30.80 34.72 -28.40
C SER A 15 29.47 34.69 -27.65
N SER A 16 28.39 34.71 -28.41
CA SER A 16 27.03 34.47 -27.88
C SER A 16 26.88 33.00 -27.46
N VAL A 17 26.97 32.76 -26.15
CA VAL A 17 26.58 31.45 -25.60
C VAL A 17 25.06 31.35 -25.65
N VAL A 18 24.53 30.61 -26.63
CA VAL A 18 23.12 30.24 -26.68
C VAL A 18 22.89 29.19 -25.59
N ALA A 19 22.39 29.63 -24.45
CA ALA A 19 21.93 28.74 -23.39
C ALA A 19 20.74 27.95 -23.94
N GLN A 20 20.96 26.67 -24.26
CA GLN A 20 19.91 25.74 -24.58
C GLN A 20 19.02 25.60 -23.34
N LYS A 21 17.83 26.23 -23.35
CA LYS A 21 16.78 26.00 -22.35
C LYS A 21 16.47 24.50 -22.40
N LYS A 22 16.90 23.73 -21.38
CA LYS A 22 16.34 22.42 -21.11
C LYS A 22 14.83 22.62 -20.91
N THR A 23 14.06 22.24 -21.91
CA THR A 23 12.60 22.10 -21.76
C THR A 23 12.38 21.01 -20.74
N THR A 24 12.12 21.37 -19.49
CA THR A 24 11.58 20.46 -18.51
C THR A 24 10.19 20.07 -19.00
N THR A 25 10.10 18.90 -19.62
CA THR A 25 8.81 18.29 -19.94
C THR A 25 8.01 18.19 -18.64
N SER A 26 6.90 18.93 -18.59
CA SER A 26 6.04 18.90 -17.41
C SER A 26 5.51 17.48 -17.21
N VAL A 27 5.63 16.99 -15.95
CA VAL A 27 5.10 15.67 -15.58
C VAL A 27 3.58 15.68 -15.80
N TYR A 28 3.11 14.71 -16.60
CA TYR A 28 1.68 14.55 -16.83
C TYR A 28 0.99 13.91 -15.63
N TYR A 29 -0.18 14.41 -15.26
CA TYR A 29 -1.09 13.82 -14.29
C TYR A 29 -2.49 13.71 -14.90
N PRO A 30 -3.18 12.57 -14.74
CA PRO A 30 -4.55 12.43 -15.23
C PRO A 30 -5.50 13.41 -14.56
N GLU A 31 -6.48 13.91 -15.32
CA GLU A 31 -7.49 14.85 -14.83
C GLU A 31 -8.80 14.15 -14.49
N GLY A 32 -9.28 14.33 -13.26
CA GLY A 32 -10.50 13.67 -12.79
C GLY A 32 -10.47 12.17 -13.08
N SER A 33 -11.54 11.62 -13.63
CA SER A 33 -11.64 10.21 -14.04
C SER A 33 -10.94 9.90 -15.37
N GLN A 34 -10.56 10.92 -16.16
CA GLN A 34 -9.92 10.75 -17.47
C GLN A 34 -8.43 10.42 -17.30
N TRP A 35 -7.95 9.52 -18.13
CA TRP A 35 -6.54 9.15 -18.18
C TRP A 35 -6.10 8.94 -19.64
N MET A 36 -5.13 9.73 -20.08
CA MET A 36 -4.66 9.67 -21.47
C MET A 36 -3.93 8.36 -21.74
N ILE A 37 -4.22 7.79 -22.91
CA ILE A 37 -3.56 6.61 -23.45
C ILE A 37 -2.55 7.07 -24.50
N LYS A 38 -1.36 6.47 -24.51
CA LYS A 38 -0.36 6.63 -25.56
C LYS A 38 0.03 5.29 -26.14
N ARG A 39 0.42 5.28 -27.41
CA ARG A 39 1.05 4.11 -27.99
C ARG A 39 2.41 3.88 -27.33
N PRO A 40 2.84 2.65 -27.09
CA PRO A 40 4.11 2.35 -26.44
C PRO A 40 5.30 3.09 -27.06
N ALA A 41 5.37 3.17 -28.39
CA ALA A 41 6.44 3.88 -29.11
C ALA A 41 6.54 5.38 -28.77
N GLU A 42 5.44 6.04 -28.38
CA GLU A 42 5.44 7.46 -28.00
C GLU A 42 6.09 7.74 -26.65
N VAL A 43 6.33 6.68 -25.88
CA VAL A 43 6.97 6.73 -24.56
C VAL A 43 8.20 5.80 -24.50
N SER A 44 8.83 5.57 -25.65
CA SER A 44 10.06 4.77 -25.79
C SER A 44 9.90 3.33 -25.26
N MET A 45 8.82 2.68 -25.71
CA MET A 45 8.57 1.25 -25.46
C MET A 45 8.28 0.53 -26.77
N ASN A 46 8.79 -0.68 -26.92
CA ASN A 46 8.52 -1.56 -28.06
C ASN A 46 7.14 -2.21 -27.92
N SER A 47 6.23 -1.92 -28.86
CA SER A 47 4.85 -2.41 -28.82
C SER A 47 4.75 -3.94 -28.79
N SER A 48 5.49 -4.63 -29.69
CA SER A 48 5.41 -6.10 -29.77
C SER A 48 5.94 -6.81 -28.53
N LYS A 49 6.99 -6.27 -27.90
CA LYS A 49 7.50 -6.80 -26.63
C LYS A 49 6.50 -6.57 -25.48
N LEU A 50 5.87 -5.40 -25.43
CA LEU A 50 4.85 -5.09 -24.42
C LEU A 50 3.61 -5.97 -24.62
N GLU A 51 3.17 -6.19 -25.84
CA GLU A 51 2.08 -7.13 -26.17
C GLU A 51 2.41 -8.56 -25.70
N ALA A 52 3.66 -9.02 -25.94
CA ALA A 52 4.12 -10.32 -25.45
C ALA A 52 4.12 -10.41 -23.90
N ALA A 53 4.48 -9.31 -23.20
CA ALA A 53 4.38 -9.25 -21.75
C ALA A 53 2.93 -9.37 -21.27
N VAL A 54 2.00 -8.68 -21.92
CA VAL A 54 0.55 -8.77 -21.61
C VAL A 54 0.01 -10.17 -21.91
N ALA A 55 0.42 -10.78 -23.03
CA ALA A 55 0.03 -12.16 -23.36
C ALA A 55 0.51 -13.15 -22.28
N PHE A 56 1.75 -13.00 -21.83
CA PHE A 56 2.28 -13.81 -20.73
C PHE A 56 1.48 -13.63 -19.43
N ALA A 57 1.11 -12.40 -19.05
CA ALA A 57 0.30 -12.18 -17.86
C ALA A 57 -1.07 -12.84 -17.94
N LYS A 58 -1.71 -12.84 -19.13
CA LYS A 58 -2.99 -13.53 -19.37
C LYS A 58 -2.85 -15.07 -19.31
N GLU A 59 -1.77 -15.60 -19.89
CA GLU A 59 -1.47 -17.05 -19.86
C GLU A 59 -1.26 -17.53 -18.41
N LYS A 60 -0.63 -16.72 -17.60
CA LYS A 60 -0.32 -17.00 -16.20
C LYS A 60 -1.44 -16.60 -15.23
N GLU A 61 -2.70 -16.68 -15.66
CA GLU A 61 -3.83 -16.47 -14.73
C GLU A 61 -3.71 -17.40 -13.53
N SER A 62 -3.89 -16.86 -12.33
CA SER A 62 -3.85 -17.61 -11.07
C SER A 62 -4.89 -18.74 -11.03
N GLY A 63 -4.47 -19.92 -10.55
CA GLY A 63 -5.35 -21.03 -10.27
C GLY A 63 -6.24 -20.86 -9.03
N THR A 64 -6.13 -19.73 -8.30
CA THR A 64 -7.00 -19.44 -7.15
C THR A 64 -8.47 -19.50 -7.56
N PRO A 65 -9.36 -20.15 -6.79
CA PRO A 65 -10.79 -20.18 -7.07
C PRO A 65 -11.39 -18.79 -7.33
N LYS A 66 -12.36 -18.70 -8.24
CA LYS A 66 -13.09 -17.43 -8.49
C LYS A 66 -13.84 -16.98 -7.24
N ASN A 67 -14.48 -17.89 -6.53
CA ASN A 67 -15.09 -17.63 -5.23
C ASN A 67 -13.97 -17.52 -4.18
N LEU A 68 -13.72 -16.30 -3.68
CA LEU A 68 -12.62 -16.03 -2.74
C LEU A 68 -12.89 -16.58 -1.33
N GLU A 69 -14.13 -16.77 -0.93
CA GLU A 69 -14.46 -17.44 0.32
C GLU A 69 -14.09 -18.93 0.28
N THR A 70 -14.39 -19.60 -0.84
CA THR A 70 -13.91 -20.96 -1.09
C THR A 70 -12.38 -21.03 -1.06
N ALA A 71 -11.70 -20.07 -1.70
CA ALA A 71 -10.24 -19.98 -1.67
C ALA A 71 -9.70 -19.78 -0.25
N HIS A 72 -10.37 -18.96 0.56
CA HIS A 72 -10.04 -18.74 1.97
C HIS A 72 -10.09 -20.04 2.77
N TYR A 73 -11.17 -20.80 2.69
CA TYR A 73 -11.32 -22.07 3.44
C TYR A 73 -10.41 -23.20 2.91
N GLN A 74 -9.85 -23.06 1.72
CA GLN A 74 -8.79 -23.95 1.22
C GLN A 74 -7.40 -23.62 1.77
N THR A 75 -7.21 -22.41 2.32
CA THR A 75 -5.92 -21.87 2.79
C THR A 75 -6.03 -21.41 4.25
N PHE A 76 -6.17 -20.12 4.49
CA PHE A 76 -6.20 -19.50 5.81
C PHE A 76 -7.36 -19.93 6.71
N GLY A 77 -8.49 -20.31 6.14
CA GLY A 77 -9.63 -20.86 6.89
C GLY A 77 -9.34 -22.19 7.61
N ARG A 78 -8.20 -22.83 7.32
CA ARG A 78 -7.72 -24.03 8.03
C ARG A 78 -6.88 -23.71 9.26
N GLU A 79 -6.49 -22.46 9.42
CA GLU A 79 -5.74 -22.01 10.61
C GLU A 79 -6.66 -22.02 11.85
N PRO A 80 -6.11 -22.14 13.07
CA PRO A 80 -6.89 -21.88 14.29
C PRO A 80 -7.52 -20.49 14.23
N PHE A 81 -8.79 -20.39 14.61
CA PHE A 81 -9.55 -19.14 14.45
C PHE A 81 -9.64 -18.64 12.99
N GLY A 82 -9.52 -19.56 12.00
CA GLY A 82 -9.49 -19.22 10.58
C GLY A 82 -10.84 -18.79 9.98
N ASP A 83 -11.97 -18.88 10.71
CA ASP A 83 -13.28 -18.51 10.21
C ASP A 83 -13.31 -17.09 9.64
N ALA A 84 -13.97 -16.94 8.48
CA ALA A 84 -14.26 -15.65 7.88
C ALA A 84 -15.12 -14.79 8.82
N ILE A 85 -14.79 -13.54 8.98
CA ILE A 85 -15.53 -12.54 9.77
C ILE A 85 -15.78 -11.25 8.99
N GLY A 86 -15.41 -11.21 7.72
CA GLY A 86 -15.68 -10.13 6.80
C GLY A 86 -16.05 -10.65 5.41
N PRO A 87 -16.61 -9.80 4.55
CA PRO A 87 -17.09 -10.23 3.25
C PRO A 87 -15.95 -10.64 2.32
N PHE A 88 -16.23 -11.63 1.49
CA PHE A 88 -15.50 -11.99 0.29
C PHE A 88 -16.35 -11.70 -0.95
N SER A 89 -15.74 -11.69 -2.12
CA SER A 89 -16.43 -11.58 -3.41
C SER A 89 -15.85 -12.57 -4.40
N GLU A 90 -16.50 -12.72 -5.55
CA GLU A 90 -15.88 -13.41 -6.67
C GLU A 90 -14.81 -12.54 -7.31
N ARG A 91 -13.65 -13.12 -7.63
CA ARG A 91 -12.59 -12.44 -8.34
C ARG A 91 -12.78 -12.41 -9.85
N GLY A 92 -12.23 -11.40 -10.50
CA GLY A 92 -12.08 -11.35 -11.95
C GLY A 92 -11.03 -12.32 -12.49
N SER A 93 -10.84 -12.31 -13.80
CA SER A 93 -9.70 -12.93 -14.49
C SER A 93 -8.45 -12.07 -14.42
N ALA A 94 -7.33 -12.60 -14.93
CA ALA A 94 -6.07 -11.86 -15.02
C ALA A 94 -6.29 -10.49 -15.66
N THR A 95 -5.97 -9.45 -14.92
CA THR A 95 -6.25 -8.06 -15.29
C THR A 95 -5.05 -7.19 -14.93
N GLY A 96 -4.82 -6.12 -15.70
CA GLY A 96 -3.80 -5.16 -15.30
C GLY A 96 -3.64 -3.99 -16.25
N MET A 97 -2.61 -3.18 -15.94
CA MET A 97 -2.28 -1.95 -16.64
C MET A 97 -0.78 -1.69 -16.57
N VAL A 98 -0.26 -1.03 -17.60
CA VAL A 98 1.09 -0.47 -17.62
C VAL A 98 1.00 1.03 -17.84
N ILE A 99 1.61 1.80 -16.95
CA ILE A 99 1.67 3.26 -16.98
C ILE A 99 3.14 3.69 -17.14
N ARG A 100 3.45 4.41 -18.19
CA ARG A 100 4.78 4.96 -18.45
C ARG A 100 4.71 6.48 -18.57
N HIS A 101 5.58 7.21 -17.85
CA HIS A 101 5.57 8.68 -17.81
C HIS A 101 4.20 9.29 -17.46
N GLY A 102 3.39 8.56 -16.70
CA GLY A 102 2.04 8.94 -16.33
C GLY A 102 0.95 8.57 -17.34
N TYR A 103 1.28 8.07 -18.53
CA TYR A 103 0.32 7.66 -19.54
C TYR A 103 0.03 6.16 -19.49
N ILE A 104 -1.22 5.78 -19.73
CA ILE A 104 -1.56 4.37 -19.94
C ILE A 104 -0.96 3.93 -21.28
N VAL A 105 -0.21 2.83 -21.31
CA VAL A 105 0.40 2.26 -22.52
C VAL A 105 -0.08 0.85 -22.81
N ALA A 106 -0.65 0.17 -21.83
CA ALA A 106 -1.36 -1.10 -21.99
C ALA A 106 -2.41 -1.30 -20.90
N GLU A 107 -3.49 -1.96 -21.28
CA GLU A 107 -4.54 -2.46 -20.38
C GLU A 107 -4.98 -3.84 -20.87
N TRP A 108 -5.35 -4.72 -19.95
CA TRP A 108 -5.91 -6.04 -20.28
C TRP A 108 -6.90 -6.51 -19.22
N GLY A 109 -7.77 -7.45 -19.58
CA GLY A 109 -8.84 -7.93 -18.73
C GLY A 109 -9.90 -6.84 -18.51
N ASP A 110 -10.43 -6.73 -17.30
CA ASP A 110 -11.36 -5.69 -16.90
C ASP A 110 -10.74 -4.78 -15.82
N PRO A 111 -10.01 -3.72 -16.22
CA PRO A 111 -9.32 -2.86 -15.27
C PRO A 111 -10.25 -1.97 -14.44
N GLN A 112 -11.54 -1.90 -14.77
CA GLN A 112 -12.55 -1.16 -14.00
C GLN A 112 -13.27 -2.04 -12.97
N ARG A 113 -13.13 -3.36 -13.07
CA ARG A 113 -13.73 -4.28 -12.10
C ARG A 113 -13.19 -4.02 -10.70
N VAL A 114 -14.12 -3.89 -9.76
CA VAL A 114 -13.80 -3.74 -8.34
C VAL A 114 -13.65 -5.12 -7.73
N ASP A 115 -12.43 -5.46 -7.38
CA ASP A 115 -12.09 -6.74 -6.74
C ASP A 115 -11.42 -6.49 -5.39
N MET A 116 -11.51 -7.50 -4.51
CA MET A 116 -10.76 -7.53 -3.26
C MET A 116 -9.25 -7.53 -3.55
N THR A 117 -8.48 -6.68 -2.88
CA THR A 117 -7.03 -6.54 -3.13
C THR A 117 -6.15 -7.10 -2.02
N PHE A 118 -6.76 -7.72 -1.01
CA PHE A 118 -6.04 -8.30 0.14
C PHE A 118 -5.02 -7.34 0.73
N SER A 119 -3.77 -7.77 0.90
CA SER A 119 -2.76 -7.02 1.63
C SER A 119 -2.31 -5.71 0.99
N VAL A 120 -2.67 -5.39 -0.25
CA VAL A 120 -2.50 -4.00 -0.75
C VAL A 120 -3.25 -3.00 0.14
N THR A 121 -4.31 -3.44 0.82
CA THR A 121 -5.02 -2.67 1.86
C THR A 121 -4.06 -2.05 2.89
N LYS A 122 -3.00 -2.76 3.27
CA LYS A 122 -2.00 -2.29 4.25
C LYS A 122 -1.28 -1.03 3.78
N SER A 123 -1.07 -0.88 2.48
CA SER A 123 -0.45 0.33 1.90
C SER A 123 -1.36 1.55 2.03
N PHE A 124 -2.68 1.37 1.88
CA PHE A 124 -3.65 2.41 2.15
C PHE A 124 -3.73 2.74 3.65
N LEU A 125 -3.63 1.73 4.52
CA LEU A 125 -3.53 1.94 5.97
C LEU A 125 -2.29 2.75 6.34
N SER A 126 -1.12 2.38 5.82
CA SER A 126 0.11 3.15 5.98
C SER A 126 -0.06 4.61 5.55
N THR A 127 -0.74 4.84 4.43
CA THR A 127 -1.02 6.18 3.92
C THR A 127 -1.89 7.00 4.89
N VAL A 128 -2.95 6.40 5.43
CA VAL A 128 -3.84 7.10 6.41
C VAL A 128 -3.12 7.39 7.72
N VAL A 129 -2.20 6.52 8.16
CA VAL A 129 -1.33 6.80 9.32
C VAL A 129 -0.35 7.94 8.98
N GLY A 130 0.18 7.96 7.75
CA GLY A 130 1.02 9.06 7.27
C GLY A 130 0.30 10.41 7.24
N LEU A 131 -0.94 10.41 6.79
CA LEU A 131 -1.78 11.61 6.88
C LEU A 131 -2.01 12.06 8.32
N ALA A 132 -2.16 11.13 9.28
CA ALA A 132 -2.27 11.48 10.70
C ALA A 132 -0.98 12.13 11.22
N PHE A 133 0.19 11.67 10.77
CA PHE A 133 1.47 12.32 11.04
C PHE A 133 1.54 13.71 10.39
N ASP A 134 1.21 13.85 9.11
CA ASP A 134 1.25 15.12 8.38
C ASP A 134 0.29 16.17 8.95
N LYS A 135 -0.79 15.73 9.61
CA LYS A 135 -1.77 16.60 10.31
C LYS A 135 -1.42 16.85 11.78
N GLY A 136 -0.31 16.31 12.27
CA GLY A 136 0.12 16.47 13.66
C GLY A 136 -0.69 15.67 14.70
N LEU A 137 -1.56 14.74 14.25
CA LEU A 137 -2.29 13.82 15.14
C LEU A 137 -1.35 12.78 15.74
N ILE A 138 -0.30 12.44 15.02
CA ILE A 138 0.86 11.66 15.48
C ILE A 138 2.06 12.57 15.36
N THR A 139 2.65 12.98 16.49
CA THR A 139 3.75 13.94 16.51
C THR A 139 5.10 13.29 16.21
N ASN A 140 5.28 12.03 16.61
CA ASN A 140 6.49 11.27 16.37
C ASN A 140 6.15 9.77 16.26
N ILE A 141 6.57 9.12 15.17
CA ILE A 141 6.34 7.68 14.98
C ILE A 141 7.08 6.79 15.98
N ARG A 142 8.08 7.32 16.68
CA ARG A 142 8.81 6.61 17.75
C ARG A 142 8.15 6.76 19.13
N ASP A 143 7.12 7.57 19.25
CA ASP A 143 6.30 7.61 20.45
C ASP A 143 5.51 6.32 20.59
N THR A 144 5.30 5.91 21.85
CA THR A 144 4.49 4.73 22.13
C THR A 144 3.04 4.99 21.77
N VAL A 145 2.40 4.02 21.12
CA VAL A 145 0.99 4.11 20.72
C VAL A 145 0.08 4.27 21.93
N TYR A 146 0.44 3.66 23.07
CA TYR A 146 -0.26 3.77 24.35
C TYR A 146 -0.58 5.22 24.75
N ARG A 147 0.31 6.17 24.47
CA ARG A 147 0.10 7.59 24.84
C ARG A 147 -1.03 8.26 24.05
N ALA A 148 -1.36 7.74 22.89
CA ALA A 148 -2.42 8.27 22.02
C ALA A 148 -3.72 7.46 22.13
N MET A 149 -3.75 6.42 22.97
CA MET A 149 -4.90 5.51 23.08
C MET A 149 -5.70 5.75 24.35
N ALA A 150 -7.01 5.86 24.17
CA ALA A 150 -8.00 5.72 25.25
C ALA A 150 -8.66 4.34 25.17
N PRO A 151 -9.33 3.86 26.23
CA PRO A 151 -10.20 2.70 26.13
C PRO A 151 -11.24 2.88 25.02
N ILE A 152 -11.42 1.86 24.21
CA ILE A 152 -12.31 1.90 23.04
C ILE A 152 -13.60 1.15 23.39
N ALA A 153 -14.74 1.82 23.22
CA ALA A 153 -16.05 1.18 23.37
C ALA A 153 -16.37 0.34 22.13
N VAL A 154 -16.42 -0.97 22.30
CA VAL A 154 -16.83 -1.91 21.25
C VAL A 154 -18.34 -2.05 21.28
N PHE A 155 -18.97 -1.91 20.12
CA PHE A 155 -20.39 -2.21 19.98
C PHE A 155 -20.58 -3.70 19.73
N SER A 156 -21.41 -4.34 20.56
CA SER A 156 -21.86 -5.70 20.33
C SER A 156 -23.34 -5.69 19.98
N SER A 157 -23.68 -6.14 18.79
CA SER A 157 -25.09 -6.36 18.39
C SER A 157 -25.69 -7.62 19.05
N ALA A 158 -24.87 -8.43 19.67
CA ALA A 158 -25.29 -9.64 20.34
C ALA A 158 -25.93 -9.38 21.72
N VAL A 159 -27.02 -8.61 21.73
CA VAL A 159 -28.07 -8.79 22.74
C VAL A 159 -28.91 -10.00 22.30
N THR A 160 -28.27 -11.14 22.08
CA THR A 160 -28.94 -12.39 21.84
C THR A 160 -28.99 -13.17 23.15
N GLY A 161 -30.19 -13.21 23.73
CA GLY A 161 -30.51 -14.01 24.89
C GLY A 161 -30.51 -13.23 26.21
N ASN A 162 -31.46 -13.57 27.03
CA ASN A 162 -31.85 -13.11 28.36
C ASN A 162 -30.72 -12.84 29.42
N LYS A 163 -29.66 -12.17 29.04
CA LYS A 163 -28.68 -11.64 30.00
C LYS A 163 -28.90 -10.16 30.18
N ALA A 164 -29.96 -9.83 30.96
CA ALA A 164 -30.21 -8.49 31.49
C ALA A 164 -29.01 -7.89 32.23
N ASP A 165 -28.03 -8.72 32.60
CA ASP A 165 -26.85 -8.34 33.36
C ASP A 165 -25.80 -7.55 32.61
N ASN A 166 -25.88 -7.50 31.26
CA ASN A 166 -24.94 -6.76 30.40
C ASN A 166 -25.54 -5.57 29.66
N LEU A 167 -26.82 -5.28 29.86
CA LEU A 167 -27.45 -4.07 29.34
C LEU A 167 -26.89 -2.84 30.06
N GLY A 168 -26.08 -2.07 29.36
CA GLY A 168 -25.59 -0.76 29.83
C GLY A 168 -24.14 -0.69 30.30
N LYS A 169 -23.37 -1.79 30.26
CA LYS A 169 -21.91 -1.70 30.47
C LYS A 169 -21.24 -1.66 29.11
N PRO A 170 -20.58 -0.53 28.75
CA PRO A 170 -19.80 -0.49 27.53
C PRO A 170 -18.68 -1.56 27.62
N ASN A 171 -18.55 -2.40 26.60
CA ASN A 171 -17.42 -3.31 26.48
C ASN A 171 -16.20 -2.48 26.05
N LEU A 172 -15.36 -2.11 27.01
CA LEU A 172 -14.16 -1.33 26.78
C LEU A 172 -12.98 -2.29 26.54
N ILE A 173 -12.28 -2.06 25.43
CA ILE A 173 -11.02 -2.74 25.13
C ILE A 173 -9.85 -1.77 25.28
N ASN A 174 -8.75 -2.27 25.85
CA ASN A 174 -7.49 -1.57 26.03
C ASN A 174 -6.40 -2.33 25.29
N LEU A 175 -6.02 -1.88 24.12
CA LEU A 175 -5.09 -2.59 23.22
C LEU A 175 -3.64 -2.57 23.73
N PHE A 176 -3.29 -1.63 24.62
CA PHE A 176 -1.92 -1.38 25.03
C PHE A 176 -1.74 -1.39 26.56
N ASP A 177 -2.56 -2.14 27.30
CA ASP A 177 -2.51 -2.13 28.76
C ASP A 177 -1.42 -3.03 29.35
N SER A 178 -0.99 -4.08 28.64
CA SER A 178 0.08 -4.95 29.15
C SER A 178 1.41 -4.19 29.22
N LYS A 179 2.29 -4.62 30.13
CA LYS A 179 3.64 -4.05 30.26
C LYS A 179 4.40 -4.08 28.92
N HIS A 180 4.22 -5.15 28.15
CA HIS A 180 4.82 -5.32 26.82
C HIS A 180 4.22 -4.32 25.83
N ASN A 181 2.90 -4.32 25.65
CA ASN A 181 2.22 -3.49 24.66
C ASN A 181 2.43 -1.99 24.88
N ARG A 182 2.58 -1.52 26.12
CA ARG A 182 2.89 -0.11 26.43
C ARG A 182 4.19 0.39 25.85
N THR A 183 5.10 -0.50 25.45
CA THR A 183 6.40 -0.14 24.87
C THR A 183 6.37 -0.02 23.35
N ILE A 184 5.31 -0.48 22.71
CA ILE A 184 5.16 -0.53 21.25
C ILE A 184 4.99 0.88 20.69
N THR A 185 5.79 1.22 19.67
CA THR A 185 5.72 2.49 18.95
C THR A 185 4.89 2.36 17.67
N TRP A 186 4.52 3.50 17.09
CA TRP A 186 3.91 3.53 15.76
C TRP A 186 4.83 2.91 14.69
N ASP A 187 6.15 3.17 14.78
CA ASP A 187 7.14 2.57 13.86
C ASP A 187 7.17 1.05 13.96
N ASP A 188 7.07 0.49 15.17
CA ASP A 188 7.02 -0.96 15.36
C ASP A 188 5.78 -1.59 14.72
N LEU A 189 4.62 -0.97 14.85
CA LEU A 189 3.40 -1.43 14.17
C LEU A 189 3.51 -1.31 12.65
N LEU A 190 3.98 -0.16 12.15
CA LEU A 190 4.15 0.10 10.71
C LEU A 190 5.12 -0.89 10.06
N ARG A 191 6.16 -1.32 10.76
CA ARG A 191 7.18 -2.25 10.26
C ARG A 191 6.88 -3.71 10.56
N GLN A 192 5.76 -4.01 11.21
CA GLN A 192 5.41 -5.37 11.67
C GLN A 192 6.48 -5.99 12.59
N THR A 193 7.04 -5.18 13.46
CA THR A 193 8.04 -5.58 14.45
C THR A 193 7.55 -5.40 15.89
N SER A 194 6.25 -5.16 16.07
CA SER A 194 5.67 -4.82 17.37
C SER A 194 5.61 -5.99 18.35
N ASP A 195 5.46 -7.21 17.85
CA ASP A 195 5.11 -8.40 18.64
C ASP A 195 3.95 -8.15 19.64
N TRP A 196 2.98 -7.31 19.26
CA TRP A 196 1.80 -7.00 20.06
C TRP A 196 1.11 -8.30 20.50
N GLU A 197 0.70 -8.35 21.76
CA GLU A 197 0.03 -9.50 22.38
C GLU A 197 -1.43 -9.18 22.69
N GLY A 198 -2.30 -10.14 22.39
CA GLY A 198 -3.72 -10.03 22.71
C GLY A 198 -4.62 -10.69 21.68
N ALA A 199 -5.89 -10.34 21.73
CA ALA A 199 -6.87 -10.72 20.73
C ALA A 199 -7.66 -9.51 20.28
N LEU A 200 -7.93 -9.42 18.98
CA LEU A 200 -8.77 -8.39 18.41
C LEU A 200 -9.75 -9.01 17.41
N TRP A 201 -11.01 -8.61 17.49
CA TRP A 201 -12.11 -9.14 16.65
C TRP A 201 -12.26 -10.67 16.74
N GLY A 202 -11.99 -11.25 17.93
CA GLY A 202 -12.03 -12.69 18.17
C GLY A 202 -10.82 -13.47 17.62
N LYS A 203 -9.81 -12.79 17.12
CA LYS A 203 -8.58 -13.38 16.56
C LYS A 203 -7.41 -13.11 17.50
N PRO A 204 -6.84 -14.15 18.17
CA PRO A 204 -5.59 -14.01 18.91
C PRO A 204 -4.41 -13.64 18.00
N ASP A 205 -3.43 -12.91 18.52
CA ASP A 205 -2.26 -12.51 17.75
C ASP A 205 -1.45 -13.68 17.16
N TRP A 206 -1.46 -14.82 17.83
CA TRP A 206 -0.79 -16.04 17.40
C TRP A 206 -1.57 -16.84 16.32
N ALA A 207 -2.85 -16.52 16.09
CA ALA A 207 -3.72 -17.28 15.19
C ALA A 207 -3.47 -16.98 13.70
N ASP A 208 -2.74 -15.91 13.39
CA ASP A 208 -2.37 -15.58 12.01
C ASP A 208 -1.05 -16.28 11.64
N ARG A 209 -1.12 -17.22 10.70
CA ARG A 209 0.02 -18.03 10.23
C ARG A 209 0.78 -18.69 11.39
N PRO A 210 0.08 -19.44 12.25
CA PRO A 210 0.67 -20.02 13.46
C PRO A 210 1.80 -21.00 13.09
N SER A 211 2.75 -21.15 14.01
CA SER A 211 3.75 -22.21 13.87
C SER A 211 3.08 -23.59 13.87
N ASN A 212 3.75 -24.59 13.28
CA ASN A 212 3.25 -25.98 13.28
C ASN A 212 3.26 -26.63 14.67
N ASN A 213 3.78 -25.96 15.70
CA ASN A 213 3.85 -26.45 17.06
C ASN A 213 2.83 -25.72 17.97
N PRO A 214 1.69 -26.34 18.32
CA PRO A 214 0.67 -25.71 19.17
C PRO A 214 1.19 -25.24 20.57
N ALA A 215 2.24 -25.86 21.09
CA ALA A 215 2.81 -25.47 22.37
C ALA A 215 3.47 -24.06 22.33
N GLU A 216 3.80 -23.56 21.14
CA GLU A 216 4.39 -22.24 20.93
C GLU A 216 3.33 -21.14 20.78
N TRP A 217 2.05 -21.46 20.61
CA TRP A 217 1.03 -20.46 20.28
C TRP A 217 0.76 -19.49 21.43
N THR A 218 0.53 -20.01 22.64
CA THR A 218 0.08 -19.21 23.78
C THR A 218 1.20 -18.86 24.77
N ASN A 219 2.28 -19.65 24.81
CA ASN A 219 3.33 -19.56 25.85
C ASN A 219 4.69 -19.09 25.30
N ARG A 220 4.74 -18.56 24.09
CA ARG A 220 6.00 -18.09 23.53
C ARG A 220 6.55 -16.85 24.24
N LYS A 221 7.85 -16.77 24.37
CA LYS A 221 8.52 -15.57 24.84
C LYS A 221 8.32 -14.43 23.82
N ARG A 222 7.85 -13.29 24.28
CA ARG A 222 7.71 -12.09 23.42
C ARG A 222 9.05 -11.49 23.07
N ASN A 223 9.18 -11.07 21.82
CA ASN A 223 10.33 -10.31 21.37
C ASN A 223 10.16 -8.85 21.82
N LYS A 224 11.28 -8.19 22.12
CA LYS A 224 11.24 -6.73 22.33
C LYS A 224 10.77 -6.07 21.03
N PRO A 225 9.82 -5.09 21.06
CA PRO A 225 9.43 -4.34 19.88
C PRO A 225 10.63 -3.80 19.10
N GLY A 226 10.57 -3.88 17.79
CA GLY A 226 11.65 -3.50 16.87
C GLY A 226 12.73 -4.57 16.63
N THR A 227 12.73 -5.72 17.34
CA THR A 227 13.83 -6.69 17.24
C THR A 227 13.53 -7.96 16.42
N ALA A 228 12.27 -8.21 16.09
CA ALA A 228 11.85 -9.34 15.27
C ALA A 228 10.73 -8.90 14.32
N TYR A 229 10.80 -9.35 13.09
CA TYR A 229 9.75 -9.14 12.09
C TYR A 229 8.79 -10.33 12.09
N GLU A 230 7.50 -10.04 12.13
CA GLU A 230 6.45 -11.05 11.98
C GLU A 230 5.27 -10.43 11.22
N TYR A 231 5.02 -10.91 10.00
CA TYR A 231 3.89 -10.48 9.20
C TYR A 231 2.60 -11.01 9.81
N ASN A 232 1.77 -10.13 10.39
CA ASN A 232 0.64 -10.53 11.22
C ASN A 232 -0.56 -9.60 11.03
N ASP A 233 -1.65 -10.12 10.52
CA ASP A 233 -2.86 -9.35 10.20
C ASP A 233 -3.65 -8.92 11.43
N VAL A 234 -3.55 -9.62 12.58
CA VAL A 234 -4.15 -9.14 13.84
C VAL A 234 -3.49 -7.82 14.26
N ARG A 235 -2.15 -7.75 14.20
CA ARG A 235 -1.39 -6.54 14.53
C ARG A 235 -1.62 -5.41 13.53
N VAL A 236 -1.90 -5.74 12.28
CA VAL A 236 -2.34 -4.77 11.28
C VAL A 236 -3.71 -4.19 11.65
N ASN A 237 -4.64 -5.02 12.12
CA ASN A 237 -5.94 -4.55 12.60
C ASN A 237 -5.81 -3.69 13.87
N VAL A 238 -4.84 -3.98 14.73
CA VAL A 238 -4.49 -3.11 15.88
C VAL A 238 -4.05 -1.74 15.40
N LEU A 239 -3.19 -1.65 14.39
CA LEU A 239 -2.80 -0.37 13.80
C LEU A 239 -4.00 0.36 13.17
N ALA A 240 -4.90 -0.35 12.48
CA ALA A 240 -6.10 0.25 11.89
C ALA A 240 -7.02 0.85 12.97
N LEU A 241 -7.23 0.14 14.08
CA LEU A 241 -8.03 0.65 15.18
C LEU A 241 -7.35 1.81 15.92
N ALA A 242 -6.01 1.75 16.10
CA ALA A 242 -5.25 2.87 16.66
C ALA A 242 -5.32 4.12 15.77
N ALA A 243 -5.20 3.95 14.44
CA ALA A 243 -5.35 5.04 13.48
C ALA A 243 -6.77 5.64 13.54
N LEU A 244 -7.81 4.80 13.59
CA LEU A 244 -9.19 5.27 13.76
C LEU A 244 -9.36 6.09 15.04
N ASN A 245 -8.75 5.64 16.15
CA ASN A 245 -8.82 6.34 17.42
C ASN A 245 -8.19 7.75 17.37
N VAL A 246 -7.05 7.93 16.71
CA VAL A 246 -6.43 9.27 16.61
C VAL A 246 -7.14 10.16 15.58
N TRP A 247 -7.71 9.60 14.53
CA TRP A 247 -8.50 10.34 13.55
C TRP A 247 -9.90 10.72 14.07
N ARG A 248 -10.50 9.89 14.93
CA ARG A 248 -11.88 9.98 15.41
C ARG A 248 -12.90 10.10 14.26
N ARG A 249 -12.56 9.55 13.12
CA ARG A 249 -13.32 9.54 11.86
C ARG A 249 -13.15 8.20 11.17
N PRO A 250 -14.13 7.71 10.38
CA PRO A 250 -13.96 6.50 9.57
C PRO A 250 -12.76 6.64 8.63
N LEU A 251 -11.83 5.68 8.68
CA LEU A 251 -10.62 5.73 7.84
C LEU A 251 -10.91 5.77 6.33
N PRO A 252 -11.97 5.12 5.79
CA PRO A 252 -12.35 5.28 4.38
C PRO A 252 -12.71 6.73 4.01
N VAL A 253 -13.33 7.48 4.93
CA VAL A 253 -13.65 8.90 4.70
C VAL A 253 -12.39 9.74 4.65
N VAL A 254 -11.43 9.48 5.56
CA VAL A 254 -10.11 10.14 5.56
C VAL A 254 -9.36 9.85 4.27
N LEU A 255 -9.27 8.58 3.88
CA LEU A 255 -8.60 8.18 2.64
C LEU A 255 -9.24 8.84 1.41
N LYS A 256 -10.58 8.86 1.36
CA LYS A 256 -11.34 9.48 0.27
C LYS A 256 -10.98 10.95 0.13
N GLU A 257 -11.11 11.71 1.22
CA GLU A 257 -10.95 13.16 1.23
C GLU A 257 -9.52 13.61 0.88
N TYR A 258 -8.53 12.97 1.49
CA TYR A 258 -7.14 13.44 1.39
C TYR A 258 -6.33 12.78 0.26
N ILE A 259 -6.76 11.63 -0.26
CA ILE A 259 -6.01 10.89 -1.28
C ILE A 259 -6.87 10.56 -2.50
N MET A 260 -7.96 9.79 -2.34
CA MET A 260 -8.63 9.19 -3.49
C MET A 260 -9.32 10.21 -4.38
N ASP A 261 -10.01 11.19 -3.80
CA ASP A 261 -10.63 12.28 -4.57
C ASP A 261 -9.56 13.17 -5.25
N PRO A 262 -8.51 13.66 -4.56
CA PRO A 262 -7.44 14.44 -5.19
C PRO A 262 -6.74 13.74 -6.35
N ILE A 263 -6.51 12.41 -6.29
CA ILE A 263 -5.91 11.67 -7.40
C ILE A 263 -6.91 11.30 -8.51
N GLY A 264 -8.19 11.65 -8.35
CA GLY A 264 -9.25 11.36 -9.31
C GLY A 264 -9.62 9.88 -9.38
N ALA A 265 -9.52 9.15 -8.28
CA ALA A 265 -10.02 7.78 -8.19
C ALA A 265 -11.54 7.72 -8.35
N SER A 266 -12.05 6.57 -8.77
CA SER A 266 -13.49 6.35 -8.91
C SER A 266 -14.21 6.40 -7.56
N SER A 267 -15.54 6.46 -7.60
CA SER A 267 -16.39 6.34 -6.39
C SER A 267 -16.74 4.89 -6.05
N THR A 268 -16.20 3.90 -6.78
CA THR A 268 -16.61 2.50 -6.67
C THR A 268 -15.83 1.71 -5.63
N TRP A 269 -14.63 2.13 -5.24
CA TRP A 269 -13.84 1.44 -4.22
C TRP A 269 -14.54 1.46 -2.85
N ARG A 270 -14.27 0.43 -2.03
CA ARG A 270 -14.77 0.30 -0.66
C ARG A 270 -13.67 -0.25 0.23
N TRP A 271 -13.62 0.20 1.46
CA TRP A 271 -12.74 -0.35 2.48
C TRP A 271 -13.61 -0.82 3.65
N ILE A 272 -13.70 -2.12 3.82
CA ILE A 272 -14.69 -2.78 4.67
C ILE A 272 -13.99 -3.47 5.83
N GLY A 273 -14.58 -3.39 7.02
CA GLY A 273 -14.13 -4.08 8.22
C GLY A 273 -14.75 -5.47 8.36
N TYR A 274 -14.81 -5.93 9.58
CA TYR A 274 -15.41 -7.20 9.98
C TYR A 274 -16.79 -7.00 10.59
N GLU A 275 -17.61 -8.04 10.61
CA GLU A 275 -18.97 -7.99 11.18
C GLU A 275 -18.97 -7.55 12.64
N ASN A 276 -17.93 -7.91 13.40
CA ASN A 276 -17.76 -7.59 14.83
C ASN A 276 -16.80 -6.42 15.08
N SER A 277 -16.38 -5.66 14.06
CA SER A 277 -15.39 -4.56 14.21
C SER A 277 -16.01 -3.17 14.43
N TRP A 278 -17.19 -3.11 15.02
CA TRP A 278 -17.89 -1.86 15.29
C TRP A 278 -17.47 -1.26 16.62
N VAL A 279 -17.17 0.02 16.61
CA VAL A 279 -16.77 0.79 17.80
C VAL A 279 -17.58 2.08 17.90
N VAL A 280 -17.69 2.61 19.11
CA VAL A 280 -18.33 3.91 19.35
C VAL A 280 -17.23 4.94 19.58
N VAL A 281 -17.20 5.95 18.73
CA VAL A 281 -16.29 7.09 18.83
C VAL A 281 -17.11 8.36 18.76
N ASP A 282 -16.99 9.23 19.78
CA ASP A 282 -17.74 10.50 19.85
C ASP A 282 -19.27 10.33 19.71
N GLY A 283 -19.81 9.24 20.26
CA GLY A 283 -21.22 8.92 20.16
C GLY A 283 -21.68 8.38 18.81
N GLN A 284 -20.76 8.17 17.87
CA GLN A 284 -21.03 7.61 16.54
C GLN A 284 -20.56 6.16 16.45
N LEU A 285 -21.40 5.32 15.83
CA LEU A 285 -21.06 3.94 15.52
C LEU A 285 -20.21 3.91 14.25
N ILE A 286 -18.97 3.45 14.36
CA ILE A 286 -18.01 3.40 13.27
C ILE A 286 -17.47 1.99 13.13
N GLN A 287 -17.43 1.46 11.90
CA GLN A 287 -16.75 0.20 11.62
C GLN A 287 -15.22 0.44 11.51
N ALA A 288 -14.44 -0.25 12.37
CA ALA A 288 -13.01 -0.34 12.16
C ALA A 288 -12.73 -1.22 10.94
N VAL A 289 -11.91 -0.73 10.02
CA VAL A 289 -11.63 -1.42 8.77
C VAL A 289 -10.73 -2.64 8.94
N GLY A 290 -10.86 -3.64 8.08
CA GLY A 290 -9.90 -4.74 7.97
C GLY A 290 -8.60 -4.24 7.35
N GLY A 291 -7.48 -4.46 8.03
CA GLY A 291 -6.19 -3.92 7.59
C GLY A 291 -5.52 -4.72 6.47
N GLY A 292 -5.87 -6.01 6.27
CA GLY A 292 -5.19 -6.87 5.29
C GLY A 292 -6.06 -7.87 4.54
N GLY A 293 -7.31 -8.04 4.96
CA GLY A 293 -8.25 -8.97 4.31
C GLY A 293 -7.98 -10.45 4.57
N HIS A 294 -7.21 -10.80 5.61
CA HIS A 294 -6.88 -12.19 5.94
C HIS A 294 -8.15 -13.01 6.23
N TRP A 295 -9.11 -12.46 6.97
CA TRP A 295 -10.39 -13.08 7.29
C TRP A 295 -11.57 -12.43 6.55
N GLY A 296 -11.34 -11.95 5.32
CA GLY A 296 -12.29 -11.16 4.55
C GLY A 296 -12.19 -9.66 4.80
N GLY A 297 -13.05 -8.86 4.18
CA GLY A 297 -13.01 -7.40 4.27
C GLY A 297 -11.78 -6.80 3.58
N GLY A 298 -11.29 -5.66 4.08
CA GLY A 298 -10.20 -4.94 3.46
C GLY A 298 -10.64 -4.08 2.26
N MET A 299 -9.70 -3.75 1.37
CA MET A 299 -9.95 -2.87 0.23
C MET A 299 -10.47 -3.64 -0.98
N PHE A 300 -11.59 -3.19 -1.50
CA PHE A 300 -12.17 -3.56 -2.80
C PHE A 300 -11.98 -2.38 -3.74
N ILE A 301 -11.23 -2.56 -4.82
CA ILE A 301 -10.77 -1.45 -5.66
C ILE A 301 -10.49 -1.93 -7.09
N SER A 302 -10.63 -1.05 -8.07
CA SER A 302 -10.30 -1.32 -9.47
C SER A 302 -8.80 -1.28 -9.74
N ALA A 303 -8.34 -1.94 -10.80
CA ALA A 303 -6.93 -1.83 -11.23
C ALA A 303 -6.58 -0.39 -11.63
N ARG A 304 -7.53 0.37 -12.18
CA ARG A 304 -7.33 1.79 -12.50
C ARG A 304 -7.07 2.65 -11.27
N ASP A 305 -7.82 2.44 -10.20
CA ASP A 305 -7.61 3.18 -8.96
C ASP A 305 -6.33 2.73 -8.23
N MET A 306 -5.99 1.43 -8.30
CA MET A 306 -4.68 0.93 -7.85
C MET A 306 -3.53 1.62 -8.60
N ALA A 307 -3.66 1.79 -9.91
CA ALA A 307 -2.64 2.46 -10.73
C ALA A 307 -2.48 3.94 -10.39
N ARG A 308 -3.58 4.65 -10.05
CA ARG A 308 -3.53 6.04 -9.55
C ARG A 308 -2.78 6.14 -8.23
N PHE A 309 -3.06 5.21 -7.31
CA PHE A 309 -2.33 5.13 -6.05
C PHE A 309 -0.85 4.81 -6.28
N GLY A 310 -0.54 3.85 -7.16
CA GLY A 310 0.85 3.55 -7.56
C GLY A 310 1.56 4.77 -8.16
N TYR A 311 0.86 5.54 -8.97
CA TYR A 311 1.42 6.76 -9.55
C TYR A 311 1.65 7.86 -8.51
N LEU A 312 0.77 7.99 -7.51
CA LEU A 312 1.00 8.87 -6.35
C LEU A 312 2.27 8.47 -5.60
N THR A 313 2.47 7.17 -5.34
CA THR A 313 3.66 6.67 -4.63
C THR A 313 4.94 6.82 -5.45
N LEU A 314 4.87 6.61 -6.78
CA LEU A 314 5.95 6.92 -7.72
C LEU A 314 6.35 8.41 -7.65
N ARG A 315 5.39 9.30 -7.50
CA ARG A 315 5.58 10.76 -7.37
C ARG A 315 5.83 11.19 -5.92
N ARG A 316 6.17 10.25 -5.05
CA ARG A 316 6.53 10.51 -3.65
C ARG A 316 5.45 11.31 -2.91
N GLY A 317 4.21 10.91 -3.09
CA GLY A 317 3.05 11.56 -2.46
C GLY A 317 2.62 12.88 -3.09
N LYS A 318 3.26 13.31 -4.19
CA LYS A 318 2.89 14.53 -4.91
C LYS A 318 1.90 14.24 -6.03
N TRP A 319 0.87 15.05 -6.13
CA TRP A 319 -0.08 15.04 -7.23
C TRP A 319 -0.29 16.44 -7.79
N LYS A 320 0.09 16.65 -9.06
CA LYS A 320 0.17 17.99 -9.66
C LYS A 320 1.04 18.93 -8.77
N ASN A 321 0.45 20.01 -8.29
CA ASN A 321 1.14 21.00 -7.45
C ASN A 321 0.92 20.77 -5.94
N GLN A 322 0.24 19.69 -5.54
CA GLN A 322 -0.08 19.41 -4.15
C GLN A 322 0.76 18.23 -3.62
N GLN A 323 1.30 18.38 -2.42
CA GLN A 323 1.88 17.29 -1.64
C GLN A 323 0.75 16.69 -0.81
N LEU A 324 0.18 15.55 -1.25
CA LEU A 324 -0.94 14.88 -0.58
C LEU A 324 -0.49 14.04 0.61
N LEU A 325 0.70 13.46 0.51
CA LEU A 325 1.38 12.71 1.56
C LEU A 325 2.82 13.19 1.60
N SER A 326 3.35 13.53 2.76
CA SER A 326 4.68 14.15 2.86
C SER A 326 5.79 13.28 2.25
N ASP A 327 6.78 13.90 1.64
CA ASP A 327 7.98 13.23 1.13
C ASP A 327 8.75 12.52 2.26
N GLN A 328 8.71 13.09 3.46
CA GLN A 328 9.29 12.47 4.65
C GLN A 328 8.63 11.13 4.98
N TRP A 329 7.29 11.06 4.94
CA TRP A 329 6.57 9.80 5.16
C TRP A 329 6.95 8.75 4.12
N VAL A 330 6.98 9.14 2.84
CA VAL A 330 7.38 8.24 1.75
C VAL A 330 8.82 7.78 1.93
N THR A 331 9.73 8.65 2.36
CA THR A 331 11.12 8.30 2.68
C THR A 331 11.19 7.24 3.77
N TRP A 332 10.44 7.39 4.85
CA TRP A 332 10.38 6.40 5.93
C TRP A 332 9.75 5.09 5.48
N ALA A 333 8.69 5.16 4.67
CA ALA A 333 8.04 3.98 4.12
C ALA A 333 8.97 3.16 3.20
N LEU A 334 9.88 3.83 2.49
CA LEU A 334 10.90 3.22 1.63
C LEU A 334 12.21 2.89 2.38
N THR A 335 12.30 3.21 3.67
CA THR A 335 13.48 2.85 4.48
C THR A 335 13.36 1.40 4.93
N PRO A 336 14.35 0.54 4.62
CA PRO A 336 14.34 -0.86 5.03
C PRO A 336 14.17 -1.05 6.53
N THR A 337 13.32 -1.99 6.92
CA THR A 337 13.23 -2.45 8.29
C THR A 337 14.53 -3.18 8.66
N GLN A 338 15.14 -2.84 9.79
CA GLN A 338 16.47 -3.33 10.18
C GLN A 338 16.54 -4.88 10.20
N VAL A 339 15.48 -5.53 10.68
CA VAL A 339 15.39 -6.99 10.81
C VAL A 339 14.72 -7.66 9.59
N GLN A 340 14.24 -6.88 8.61
CA GLN A 340 13.63 -7.34 7.36
C GLN A 340 13.89 -6.33 6.24
N PRO A 341 15.07 -6.34 5.61
CA PRO A 341 15.47 -5.31 4.65
C PRO A 341 14.60 -5.19 3.40
N THR A 342 13.83 -6.22 3.07
CA THR A 342 12.87 -6.20 1.94
C THR A 342 11.51 -5.61 2.31
N TYR A 343 11.35 -5.04 3.52
CA TYR A 343 10.09 -4.49 4.01
C TYR A 343 10.31 -3.10 4.61
N GLY A 344 9.54 -2.15 4.15
CA GLY A 344 9.47 -0.80 4.68
C GLY A 344 8.33 -0.64 5.70
N PHE A 345 7.44 0.32 5.50
CA PHE A 345 6.17 0.37 6.22
C PHE A 345 5.16 -0.62 5.63
N MET A 346 4.03 -0.75 6.29
CA MET A 346 2.92 -1.64 5.91
C MET A 346 2.81 -1.86 4.39
N ASN A 347 3.21 -3.04 3.96
CA ASN A 347 3.12 -3.55 2.58
C ASN A 347 3.91 -2.75 1.50
N TRP A 348 4.90 -1.97 1.91
CA TRP A 348 5.93 -1.45 1.00
C TRP A 348 7.05 -2.48 0.93
N PHE A 349 6.96 -3.40 -0.05
CA PHE A 349 7.99 -4.41 -0.28
C PHE A 349 9.10 -3.81 -1.14
N LEU A 350 10.32 -3.81 -0.60
CA LEU A 350 11.48 -3.16 -1.18
C LEU A 350 12.34 -4.17 -1.96
N ASN A 351 12.95 -3.70 -3.04
CA ASN A 351 13.83 -4.52 -3.87
C ASN A 351 15.32 -4.19 -3.66
N THR A 352 15.69 -3.66 -2.51
CA THR A 352 17.03 -3.13 -2.23
C THR A 352 18.16 -4.15 -2.45
N ASP A 353 17.92 -5.43 -2.18
CA ASP A 353 18.85 -6.53 -2.37
C ASP A 353 18.58 -7.34 -3.66
N LYS A 354 17.60 -6.92 -4.47
CA LYS A 354 17.13 -7.58 -5.69
C LYS A 354 16.70 -9.04 -5.51
N LYS A 355 16.38 -9.46 -4.30
CA LYS A 355 15.88 -10.83 -4.04
C LYS A 355 14.39 -10.94 -4.29
N TYR A 356 13.64 -9.87 -4.05
CA TYR A 356 12.19 -9.89 -4.20
C TYR A 356 11.78 -9.92 -5.68
N LEU A 357 12.39 -9.07 -6.52
CA LEU A 357 12.23 -9.01 -7.97
C LEU A 357 13.61 -8.90 -8.63
N PRO A 358 14.32 -10.02 -8.88
CA PRO A 358 15.68 -10.02 -9.42
C PRO A 358 15.86 -9.23 -10.73
N SER A 359 14.81 -9.20 -11.58
CA SER A 359 14.82 -8.52 -12.86
C SER A 359 14.64 -7.00 -12.74
N ALA A 360 14.11 -6.53 -11.62
CA ALA A 360 13.79 -5.11 -11.42
C ALA A 360 14.97 -4.31 -10.87
N PRO A 361 14.97 -2.96 -11.03
CA PRO A 361 15.94 -2.09 -10.35
C PRO A 361 15.85 -2.19 -8.83
N ALA A 362 16.98 -1.95 -8.14
CA ALA A 362 17.05 -2.03 -6.68
C ALA A 362 16.19 -0.97 -5.95
N ASN A 363 15.86 0.14 -6.60
CA ASN A 363 15.00 1.19 -6.07
C ASN A 363 13.52 1.00 -6.41
N ALA A 364 13.16 -0.08 -7.11
CA ALA A 364 11.78 -0.46 -7.30
C ALA A 364 11.17 -0.99 -6.00
N PHE A 365 9.86 -0.87 -5.87
CA PHE A 365 9.10 -1.39 -4.75
C PHE A 365 7.72 -1.86 -5.19
N VAL A 366 7.06 -2.64 -4.35
CA VAL A 366 5.77 -3.26 -4.69
C VAL A 366 4.81 -3.15 -3.52
N HIS A 367 3.55 -2.82 -3.82
CA HIS A 367 2.43 -3.08 -2.92
C HIS A 367 1.76 -4.36 -3.41
N ILE A 368 1.65 -5.38 -2.55
CA ILE A 368 1.19 -6.69 -3.00
C ILE A 368 0.16 -7.32 -2.04
N GLY A 369 -0.79 -8.03 -2.60
CA GLY A 369 -1.78 -8.83 -1.89
C GLY A 369 -1.93 -10.23 -2.46
N ASN A 370 -2.60 -11.09 -1.72
CA ASN A 370 -2.90 -12.47 -2.13
C ASN A 370 -3.55 -12.50 -3.52
N GLY A 371 -3.27 -13.56 -4.30
CA GLY A 371 -3.68 -13.65 -5.71
C GLY A 371 -2.87 -12.73 -6.64
N THR A 372 -1.67 -12.33 -6.22
CA THR A 372 -0.78 -11.39 -6.93
C THR A 372 -1.50 -10.10 -7.33
N ASN A 373 -2.29 -9.55 -6.38
CA ASN A 373 -2.76 -8.17 -6.53
C ASN A 373 -1.57 -7.25 -6.32
N MET A 374 -0.96 -6.77 -7.39
CA MET A 374 0.33 -6.08 -7.38
C MET A 374 0.21 -4.67 -7.93
N ILE A 375 0.85 -3.72 -7.25
CA ILE A 375 1.21 -2.41 -7.78
C ILE A 375 2.74 -2.34 -7.74
N TYR A 376 3.37 -2.57 -8.88
CA TYR A 376 4.81 -2.39 -9.06
C TYR A 376 5.11 -0.94 -9.38
N VAL A 377 6.10 -0.37 -8.69
CA VAL A 377 6.51 1.04 -8.83
C VAL A 377 8.00 1.10 -9.08
N ASP A 378 8.38 1.71 -10.18
CA ASP A 378 9.77 1.79 -10.64
C ASP A 378 10.18 3.24 -10.92
N PRO A 379 10.84 3.90 -9.96
CA PRO A 379 11.32 5.27 -10.13
C PRO A 379 12.40 5.40 -11.20
N ALA A 380 13.23 4.37 -11.44
CA ALA A 380 14.30 4.43 -12.42
C ALA A 380 13.77 4.50 -13.85
N ASN A 381 12.64 3.84 -14.10
CA ASN A 381 12.00 3.78 -15.41
C ASN A 381 10.76 4.67 -15.53
N ASP A 382 10.40 5.45 -14.52
CA ASP A 382 9.15 6.23 -14.46
C ASP A 382 7.93 5.38 -14.86
N LEU A 383 7.78 4.23 -14.18
CA LEU A 383 6.88 3.15 -14.56
C LEU A 383 6.03 2.70 -13.37
N VAL A 384 4.74 2.47 -13.61
CA VAL A 384 3.84 1.75 -12.71
C VAL A 384 3.21 0.58 -13.47
N VAL A 385 3.20 -0.60 -12.85
CA VAL A 385 2.51 -1.76 -13.40
C VAL A 385 1.54 -2.31 -12.36
N VAL A 386 0.29 -2.44 -12.74
CA VAL A 386 -0.72 -3.16 -11.95
C VAL A 386 -0.96 -4.51 -12.60
N ALA A 387 -0.88 -5.57 -11.81
CA ALA A 387 -1.32 -6.90 -12.22
C ALA A 387 -2.17 -7.51 -11.12
N ARG A 388 -3.20 -8.24 -11.51
CA ARG A 388 -4.12 -8.91 -10.61
C ARG A 388 -4.39 -10.32 -11.13
N TRP A 389 -4.45 -11.27 -10.23
CA TRP A 389 -4.86 -12.64 -10.50
C TRP A 389 -3.94 -13.39 -11.48
N ILE A 390 -2.64 -13.13 -11.39
CA ILE A 390 -1.60 -13.95 -12.02
C ILE A 390 -0.95 -14.86 -10.98
N GLU A 391 -0.30 -15.93 -11.42
CA GLU A 391 0.48 -16.81 -10.55
C GLU A 391 1.60 -16.03 -9.86
N ASN A 392 1.78 -16.26 -8.56
CA ASN A 392 2.83 -15.56 -7.80
C ASN A 392 4.23 -15.81 -8.35
N GLY A 393 4.52 -17.04 -8.79
CA GLY A 393 5.81 -17.39 -9.40
C GLY A 393 6.07 -16.74 -10.76
N ALA A 394 5.02 -16.20 -11.40
CA ALA A 394 5.14 -15.51 -12.69
C ALA A 394 5.46 -14.00 -12.55
N MET A 395 5.42 -13.46 -11.33
CA MET A 395 5.53 -12.02 -11.09
C MET A 395 6.82 -11.41 -11.63
N ASP A 396 7.99 -11.94 -11.27
CA ASP A 396 9.28 -11.43 -11.75
C ASP A 396 9.43 -11.59 -13.26
N GLY A 397 9.04 -12.75 -13.82
CA GLY A 397 9.09 -12.99 -15.27
C GLY A 397 8.15 -12.07 -16.07
N PHE A 398 7.03 -11.63 -15.49
CA PHE A 398 6.17 -10.63 -16.09
C PHE A 398 6.82 -9.24 -16.07
N ILE A 399 7.34 -8.79 -14.91
CA ILE A 399 8.04 -7.52 -14.77
C ILE A 399 9.27 -7.46 -15.69
N GLN A 400 10.05 -8.55 -15.80
CA GLN A 400 11.16 -8.65 -16.72
C GLN A 400 10.75 -8.32 -18.16
N ARG A 401 9.67 -8.93 -18.66
CA ARG A 401 9.17 -8.69 -20.03
C ARG A 401 8.70 -7.26 -20.24
N VAL A 402 8.05 -6.66 -19.24
CA VAL A 402 7.68 -5.23 -19.29
C VAL A 402 8.93 -4.36 -19.39
N LEU A 403 9.97 -4.63 -18.57
CA LEU A 403 11.23 -3.88 -18.59
C LEU A 403 12.02 -4.07 -19.88
N GLU A 404 11.98 -5.26 -20.49
CA GLU A 404 12.60 -5.54 -21.80
C GLU A 404 11.90 -4.83 -22.97
N SER A 405 10.65 -4.38 -22.77
CA SER A 405 9.95 -3.57 -23.77
C SER A 405 10.39 -2.09 -23.78
N ILE A 406 11.14 -1.64 -22.77
CA ILE A 406 11.67 -0.27 -22.70
C ILE A 406 12.90 -0.16 -23.60
N ASP A 407 12.92 0.83 -24.48
CA ASP A 407 14.04 1.03 -25.41
C ASP A 407 15.34 1.40 -24.66
N PRO A 408 16.47 0.75 -24.98
CA PRO A 408 17.74 0.96 -24.25
C PRO A 408 18.27 2.40 -24.30
N ALA A 409 17.95 3.15 -25.34
CA ALA A 409 18.40 4.54 -25.54
C ALA A 409 17.78 5.54 -24.54
N THR A 410 16.84 5.11 -23.71
CA THR A 410 16.12 5.95 -22.73
C THR A 410 16.30 5.49 -21.27
N LYS A 411 17.21 4.51 -21.08
CA LYS A 411 17.59 4.02 -19.74
C LYS A 411 18.68 4.86 -19.11
#